data_e4accf376b683e3b7e31a58a40b63070
#
_entry.id   e4accf376b683e3b7e31a58a40b63070
#
_cell.length_a   1.000
_cell.length_b   1.000
_cell.length_c   1.000
_cell.angle_alpha   90.00
_cell.angle_beta   90.00
_cell.angle_gamma   90.00
#
_symmetry.space_group_name_H-M   'P 1'
#
loop_
_entity.id
_entity.type
_entity.pdbx_description
1 polymer ?
#
loop_
_entity_poly.entity_id
_entity_poly.type
_entity_poly.pdbx_seq_one_letter_code
_entity_poly.pdbx_strand_id
1 'polypeptide(L)'
;MQYRSLGRSGLKISPICLGTMMFGGPTDEATSTRIVAKAREAGVNFIDSADAYNGGNSEVVVGRAISNSRDSWVLATKLANRWATIPTAAGYRGAGCCRPPRKA
;
A
#
# COMPACT_ATOMS: atom_id res chain seq x y z
N MET A 1 9.85 3.84 -19.88
CA MET A 1 10.33 3.36 -18.57
C MET A 1 10.69 1.90 -18.68
N GLN A 2 11.80 1.50 -18.08
CA GLN A 2 12.21 0.13 -18.22
C GLN A 2 11.77 -0.66 -17.02
N TYR A 3 10.89 -1.62 -17.20
CA TYR A 3 10.37 -2.40 -16.11
C TYR A 3 11.33 -3.52 -15.74
N ARG A 4 11.29 -3.93 -14.50
CA ARG A 4 12.16 -4.96 -13.97
C ARG A 4 11.35 -6.05 -13.33
N SER A 5 11.90 -7.23 -13.23
CA SER A 5 11.23 -8.30 -12.52
C SER A 5 11.30 -8.07 -11.02
N LEU A 6 10.21 -8.29 -10.34
CA LEU A 6 10.19 -8.22 -8.90
C LEU A 6 10.63 -9.58 -8.39
N GLY A 7 11.93 -9.73 -8.23
CA GLY A 7 12.50 -10.98 -7.80
C GLY A 7 12.12 -12.11 -8.75
N ARG A 8 11.66 -13.20 -8.19
CA ARG A 8 11.25 -14.35 -8.99
C ARG A 8 9.76 -14.50 -9.07
N SER A 9 9.03 -13.42 -8.81
CA SER A 9 7.58 -13.50 -8.73
C SER A 9 6.88 -13.52 -10.08
N GLY A 10 7.57 -13.18 -11.13
CA GLY A 10 6.93 -13.04 -12.44
C GLY A 10 6.29 -11.68 -12.66
N LEU A 11 6.30 -10.83 -11.66
CA LEU A 11 5.74 -9.49 -11.82
C LEU A 11 6.77 -8.55 -12.39
N LYS A 12 6.31 -7.65 -13.24
CA LYS A 12 7.16 -6.61 -13.79
C LYS A 12 6.76 -5.29 -13.20
N ILE A 13 7.70 -4.59 -12.62
CA ILE A 13 7.43 -3.33 -11.95
C ILE A 13 8.28 -2.22 -12.51
N SER A 14 7.79 -1.01 -12.38
CA SER A 14 8.57 0.16 -12.74
C SER A 14 9.69 0.36 -11.73
N PRO A 15 10.80 0.97 -12.12
CA PRO A 15 11.88 1.22 -11.17
C PRO A 15 11.49 2.26 -10.12
N ILE A 16 10.44 3.00 -10.37
CA ILE A 16 9.94 3.99 -9.42
C ILE A 16 8.67 3.44 -8.81
N CYS A 17 8.56 3.54 -7.50
CA CYS A 17 7.40 3.09 -6.76
C CYS A 17 6.70 4.30 -6.18
N LEU A 18 5.40 4.38 -6.31
CA LEU A 18 4.63 5.49 -5.75
C LEU A 18 4.27 5.16 -4.32
N GLY A 19 4.80 5.96 -3.39
CA GLY A 19 4.44 5.82 -1.98
C GLY A 19 3.16 6.57 -1.69
N THR A 20 2.40 6.12 -0.72
CA THR A 20 1.09 6.69 -0.45
C THR A 20 0.87 7.07 1.01
N MET A 21 1.94 7.26 1.75
CA MET A 21 1.81 7.52 3.18
C MET A 21 0.99 8.76 3.50
N MET A 22 0.97 9.74 2.62
CA MET A 22 0.23 10.98 2.87
C MET A 22 -1.20 10.95 2.35
N PHE A 23 -1.56 9.94 1.61
CA PHE A 23 -2.89 9.91 1.00
C PHE A 23 -3.95 9.67 2.07
N GLY A 24 -5.02 10.41 1.97
CA GLY A 24 -6.10 10.27 2.94
C GLY A 24 -5.86 11.03 4.22
N GLY A 25 -4.77 11.76 4.30
CA GLY A 25 -4.44 12.59 5.44
C GLY A 25 -4.09 13.98 4.90
N PRO A 26 -2.80 14.36 4.96
CA PRO A 26 -2.41 15.68 4.44
C PRO A 26 -2.74 15.87 2.96
N THR A 27 -2.72 14.81 2.19
CA THR A 27 -3.08 14.88 0.77
C THR A 27 -4.50 14.34 0.63
N ASP A 28 -5.40 15.18 0.15
CA ASP A 28 -6.80 14.78 0.06
C ASP A 28 -7.03 13.80 -1.08
N GLU A 29 -8.23 13.26 -1.15
CA GLU A 29 -8.51 12.21 -2.12
C GLU A 29 -8.43 12.72 -3.57
N ALA A 30 -8.90 13.92 -3.82
CA ALA A 30 -8.86 14.46 -5.18
C ALA A 30 -7.44 14.63 -5.67
N THR A 31 -6.58 15.17 -4.82
CA THR A 31 -5.17 15.33 -5.16
C THR A 31 -4.48 13.98 -5.30
N SER A 32 -4.81 13.05 -4.42
CA SER A 32 -4.24 11.71 -4.49
C SER A 32 -4.59 11.03 -5.80
N THR A 33 -5.83 11.17 -6.23
CA THR A 33 -6.26 10.58 -7.49
C THR A 33 -5.48 11.17 -8.66
N ARG A 34 -5.25 12.49 -8.63
CA ARG A 34 -4.46 13.11 -9.69
C ARG A 34 -3.03 12.66 -9.69
N ILE A 35 -2.46 12.47 -8.51
CA ILE A 35 -1.09 11.97 -8.40
C ILE A 35 -0.99 10.58 -9.01
N VAL A 36 -1.94 9.72 -8.69
CA VAL A 36 -1.95 8.35 -9.22
C VAL A 36 -2.08 8.39 -10.73
N ALA A 37 -2.96 9.22 -11.25
CA ALA A 37 -3.14 9.32 -12.70
C ALA A 37 -1.86 9.81 -13.37
N LYS A 38 -1.21 10.78 -12.76
CA LYS A 38 0.02 11.32 -13.32
C LYS A 38 1.14 10.28 -13.29
N ALA A 39 1.22 9.53 -12.21
CA ALA A 39 2.22 8.49 -12.11
C ALA A 39 2.00 7.43 -13.20
N ARG A 40 0.73 7.08 -13.41
CA ARG A 40 0.42 6.09 -14.42
C ARG A 40 0.79 6.58 -15.81
N GLU A 41 0.52 7.85 -16.11
CA GLU A 41 0.92 8.42 -17.38
C GLU A 41 2.41 8.34 -17.60
N ALA A 42 3.18 8.46 -16.53
CA ALA A 42 4.63 8.40 -16.62
C ALA A 42 5.15 6.98 -16.69
N GLY A 43 4.29 5.98 -16.59
CA GLY A 43 4.71 4.60 -16.68
C GLY A 43 4.89 3.88 -15.37
N VAL A 44 4.57 4.53 -14.26
CA VAL A 44 4.70 3.89 -12.95
C VAL A 44 3.56 2.90 -12.79
N ASN A 45 3.87 1.69 -12.40
CA ASN A 45 2.86 0.66 -12.17
C ASN A 45 2.96 0.01 -10.80
N PHE A 46 3.73 0.58 -9.90
CA PHE A 46 4.00 -0.02 -8.61
C PHE A 46 3.61 0.97 -7.52
N ILE A 47 2.75 0.57 -6.61
CA ILE A 47 2.29 1.41 -5.51
C ILE A 47 2.57 0.71 -4.21
N ASP A 48 3.02 1.45 -3.21
CA ASP A 48 3.26 0.92 -1.87
C ASP A 48 2.38 1.65 -0.87
N SER A 49 1.65 0.90 -0.08
CA SER A 49 0.78 1.45 0.95
C SER A 49 0.98 0.67 2.24
N ALA A 50 0.15 0.92 3.22
CA ALA A 50 0.16 0.17 4.47
C ALA A 50 -1.18 0.36 5.18
N ASP A 51 -1.52 -0.61 5.98
CA ASP A 51 -2.79 -0.57 6.71
C ASP A 51 -2.82 0.56 7.73
N ALA A 52 -1.67 1.00 8.21
CA ALA A 52 -1.61 2.03 9.23
C ALA A 52 -1.55 3.45 8.66
N TYR A 53 -1.38 3.61 7.38
CA TYR A 53 -1.24 4.96 6.83
C TYR A 53 -2.57 5.71 6.99
N ASN A 54 -2.53 6.77 7.77
CA ASN A 54 -3.69 7.61 8.04
C ASN A 54 -4.88 6.81 8.54
N GLY A 55 -4.59 5.83 9.43
CA GLY A 55 -5.65 5.05 10.04
C GLY A 55 -6.41 4.17 9.07
N GLY A 56 -5.82 3.83 7.98
CA GLY A 56 -6.44 3.00 6.96
C GLY A 56 -6.98 3.80 5.79
N ASN A 57 -7.04 5.12 5.90
CA ASN A 57 -7.59 5.93 4.83
C ASN A 57 -6.76 5.89 3.57
N SER A 58 -5.45 5.72 3.71
CA SER A 58 -4.59 5.67 2.54
C SER A 58 -4.99 4.50 1.63
N GLU A 59 -5.23 3.34 2.21
CA GLU A 59 -5.63 2.19 1.40
C GLU A 59 -6.97 2.42 0.72
N VAL A 60 -7.89 3.08 1.39
CA VAL A 60 -9.19 3.38 0.81
C VAL A 60 -9.04 4.32 -0.38
N VAL A 61 -8.25 5.37 -0.22
CA VAL A 61 -8.03 6.35 -1.27
C VAL A 61 -7.34 5.70 -2.47
N VAL A 62 -6.31 4.89 -2.21
CA VAL A 62 -5.61 4.20 -3.29
C VAL A 62 -6.58 3.27 -4.03
N GLY A 63 -7.39 2.51 -3.28
CA GLY A 63 -8.33 1.60 -3.90
C GLY A 63 -9.28 2.31 -4.84
N ARG A 64 -9.77 3.47 -4.43
CA ARG A 64 -10.66 4.23 -5.30
C ARG A 64 -9.92 4.80 -6.50
N ALA A 65 -8.70 5.27 -6.29
CA ALA A 65 -7.94 5.90 -7.36
C ALA A 65 -7.59 4.94 -8.47
N ILE A 66 -7.41 3.66 -8.14
CA ILE A 66 -6.98 2.69 -9.14
C ILE A 66 -8.13 1.77 -9.58
N SER A 67 -9.34 2.02 -9.12
CA SER A 67 -10.44 1.08 -9.34
C SER A 67 -10.69 0.81 -10.83
N ASN A 68 -10.50 1.80 -11.68
CA ASN A 68 -10.72 1.61 -13.09
C ASN A 68 -9.52 1.02 -13.81
N SER A 69 -8.41 0.87 -13.16
CA SER A 69 -7.21 0.37 -13.79
C SER A 69 -6.48 -0.61 -12.89
N ARG A 70 -7.23 -1.32 -12.04
CA ARG A 70 -6.63 -2.18 -11.03
C ARG A 70 -5.61 -3.15 -11.61
N ASP A 71 -5.91 -3.74 -12.76
CA ASP A 71 -5.03 -4.72 -13.35
C ASP A 71 -3.73 -4.14 -13.87
N SER A 72 -3.64 -2.83 -13.98
CA SER A 72 -2.42 -2.18 -14.44
C SER A 72 -1.44 -1.91 -13.30
N TRP A 73 -1.81 -2.22 -12.09
CA TRP A 73 -1.00 -1.85 -10.94
C TRP A 73 -0.54 -3.07 -10.16
N VAL A 74 0.71 -3.01 -9.71
CA VAL A 74 1.20 -3.93 -8.72
C VAL A 74 1.13 -3.18 -7.41
N LEU A 75 0.29 -3.66 -6.52
CA LEU A 75 -0.01 -2.95 -5.28
C LEU A 75 0.55 -3.73 -4.11
N ALA A 76 1.41 -3.07 -3.35
CA ALA A 76 1.96 -3.64 -2.13
C ALA A 76 1.37 -2.93 -0.94
N THR A 77 1.08 -3.67 0.10
CA THR A 77 0.68 -3.07 1.35
C THR A 77 1.34 -3.83 2.49
N LYS A 78 1.24 -3.30 3.69
CA LYS A 78 1.89 -3.87 4.85
C LYS A 78 0.88 -4.05 5.95
N LEU A 79 1.05 -5.09 6.72
CA LEU A 79 0.19 -5.36 7.85
C LEU A 79 1.05 -5.44 9.09
N ALA A 80 0.42 -5.67 10.18
CA ALA A 80 1.15 -5.90 11.42
C ALA A 80 1.62 -4.66 12.13
N ASN A 81 1.12 -3.52 11.73
CA ASN A 81 1.42 -2.35 12.49
C ASN A 81 0.47 -2.28 13.66
N ARG A 82 0.90 -1.74 14.76
CA ARG A 82 0.07 -1.65 15.84
C ARG A 82 -0.57 -0.38 15.89
N TRP A 83 -1.33 0.01 15.07
CA TRP A 83 -2.01 1.25 15.16
C TRP A 83 -3.21 1.13 16.07
N ALA A 84 -3.51 -0.03 16.53
CA ALA A 84 -4.55 -0.17 17.48
C ALA A 84 -3.94 -0.83 18.65
N THR A 85 -4.38 -0.53 19.79
CA THR A 85 -3.81 -1.10 20.88
C THR A 85 -4.38 -2.38 21.14
N ILE A 86 -3.89 -3.36 20.73
CA ILE A 86 -4.41 -4.58 20.96
C ILE A 86 -3.69 -5.13 22.06
N PRO A 87 -4.23 -5.36 23.01
CA PRO A 87 -3.57 -5.83 24.13
C PRO A 87 -3.05 -7.14 23.90
N THR A 88 -2.77 -7.59 23.29
CA THR A 88 -2.37 -8.70 23.04
C THR A 88 -1.61 -9.28 23.70
N ALA A 89 -1.76 -9.78 23.81
CA ALA A 89 -1.15 -10.49 24.14
C ALA A 89 -0.03 -10.11 24.01
N ALA A 90 0.02 -9.72 24.28
CA ALA A 90 0.77 -9.47 24.12
C ALA A 90 1.60 -9.16 23.56
N GLY A 91 1.68 -8.72 23.64
CA GLY A 91 2.51 -8.37 23.02
C GLY A 91 2.85 -8.77 21.84
N TYR A 92 2.27 -9.21 21.38
CA TYR A 92 2.42 -9.73 20.32
C TYR A 92 3.02 -8.86 19.49
N ARG A 93 3.70 -9.01 19.05
CA ARG A 93 4.22 -8.31 18.37
C ARG A 93 4.36 -8.75 17.24
N GLY A 94 4.43 -8.39 16.67
CA GLY A 94 4.54 -8.60 15.51
C GLY A 94 4.12 -9.49 14.87
N ALA A 95 4.08 -9.90 14.77
CA ALA A 95 3.76 -10.75 14.18
C ALA A 95 2.90 -10.92 13.54
N GLY A 96 2.62 -10.97 13.36
CA GLY A 96 1.73 -11.38 12.83
C GLY A 96 0.91 -11.09 12.07
N CYS A 97 1.11 -10.70 11.26
CA CYS A 97 0.19 -10.33 10.45
C CYS A 97 -0.71 -11.33 10.22
N CYS A 98 -0.39 -12.27 9.76
CA CYS A 98 -1.31 -13.13 9.40
C CYS A 98 -1.55 -14.05 10.42
N ARG A 99 -0.98 -14.15 11.42
CA ARG A 99 -1.22 -15.04 12.27
C ARG A 99 -1.24 -14.60 13.51
N PRO A 100 -2.02 -14.96 14.15
CA PRO A 100 -2.21 -14.58 15.40
C PRO A 100 -1.13 -15.09 16.17
N PRO A 101 -0.90 -14.55 17.07
CA PRO A 101 0.12 -14.95 17.80
C PRO A 101 -0.18 -16.15 18.40
N ARG A 102 0.30 -16.88 18.51
CA ARG A 102 0.03 -17.95 19.03
C ARG A 102 0.10 -18.00 20.29
N LYS A 103 -0.08 -17.83 20.96
CA LYS A 103 -0.09 -17.78 21.96
C LYS A 103 0.25 -17.93 22.48
N ALA A 104 0.41 -17.80 22.59
CA ALA A 104 0.64 -17.89 22.78
C ALA A 104 0.74 -17.92 22.94
#